data_fa8ab1b74a88c9cf4dc1fb71ccfe830c
#
_entry.id   fa8ab1b74a88c9cf4dc1fb71ccfe830c
#
_cell.length_a   1.000
_cell.length_b   1.000
_cell.length_c   1.000
_cell.angle_alpha   90.00
_cell.angle_beta   90.00
_cell.angle_gamma   90.00
#
_symmetry.space_group_name_H-M   'P 1'
#
loop_
_entity.id
_entity.type
_entity.pdbx_description
1 polymer ?
#
loop_
_entity_poly.entity_id
_entity_poly.type
_entity_poly.pdbx_seq_one_letter_code
_entity_poly.pdbx_strand_id
1 'polypeptide(L)'
;SAPSVNSAITDGECVIEGKFTYDSAKALSDKINAGSIPFDLKTTSTNIISPTLGEGAKNAMVLAGIIAFIVIAAYIIVIYKLPGFVASIALIGQVIGSIACITGFFGNIDSFTLTIPGIAGIILSIGMGVDANVITAERIKEELNNGKTLNGAIELGYKRAWSAVFDGNITVVFVAIILMGAFGPTDSVFGTLLSPVFSVFGASTAGTIYSLGYTLLVGILLNFVFGIFCSRLMLSSLSKFKCFKKRKLYGGAEINE
;
A
#
# COMPACT_ATOMS: atom_id res chain seq x y z
N SER A 1 3.01 30.98 -34.40
CA SER A 1 2.51 31.04 -35.78
C SER A 1 3.08 29.86 -36.53
N ALA A 2 2.28 29.19 -37.34
CA ALA A 2 2.74 28.09 -38.16
C ALA A 2 3.63 28.66 -39.29
N PRO A 3 4.77 28.05 -39.59
CA PRO A 3 5.60 28.46 -40.75
C PRO A 3 4.87 28.13 -42.06
N SER A 4 5.00 29.00 -43.06
CA SER A 4 4.51 28.72 -44.42
C SER A 4 5.61 28.10 -45.26
N VAL A 5 5.28 27.07 -46.04
CA VAL A 5 6.21 26.43 -46.96
C VAL A 5 6.18 27.17 -48.27
N ASN A 6 7.31 27.74 -48.68
CA ASN A 6 7.43 28.56 -49.88
C ASN A 6 7.64 27.74 -51.17
N SER A 7 8.25 26.54 -51.06
CA SER A 7 8.51 25.64 -52.20
C SER A 7 8.57 24.19 -51.74
N ALA A 8 8.40 23.25 -52.69
CA ALA A 8 8.56 21.83 -52.38
C ALA A 8 10.02 21.53 -51.94
N ILE A 9 10.17 20.81 -50.83
CA ILE A 9 11.48 20.41 -50.30
C ILE A 9 11.85 19.09 -50.97
N THR A 10 12.81 19.11 -51.88
CA THR A 10 13.26 17.93 -52.65
C THR A 10 14.56 17.34 -52.14
N ASP A 11 15.31 18.10 -51.38
CA ASP A 11 16.70 17.80 -51.01
C ASP A 11 16.84 17.21 -49.60
N GLY A 12 15.72 17.06 -48.88
CA GLY A 12 15.74 16.56 -47.51
C GLY A 12 16.25 17.55 -46.45
N GLU A 13 16.63 18.76 -46.89
CA GLU A 13 17.08 19.83 -46.00
C GLU A 13 16.08 21.00 -46.06
N CYS A 14 15.74 21.58 -44.93
CA CYS A 14 14.91 22.77 -44.88
C CYS A 14 15.51 23.84 -43.96
N VAL A 15 15.33 25.10 -44.37
CA VAL A 15 15.76 26.27 -43.58
C VAL A 15 14.51 26.99 -43.09
N ILE A 16 14.43 27.25 -41.78
CA ILE A 16 13.36 28.04 -41.18
C ILE A 16 13.87 29.47 -41.00
N GLU A 17 13.36 30.39 -41.85
CA GLU A 17 13.72 31.80 -41.79
C GLU A 17 12.72 32.63 -41.02
N GLY A 18 13.19 33.59 -40.22
CA GLY A 18 12.32 34.49 -39.47
C GLY A 18 13.11 35.48 -38.62
N LYS A 19 12.42 36.33 -37.87
CA LYS A 19 13.05 37.26 -36.92
C LYS A 19 13.46 36.51 -35.64
N PHE A 20 14.50 35.68 -35.73
CA PHE A 20 15.02 34.96 -34.58
C PHE A 20 16.21 35.72 -33.97
N THR A 21 16.29 35.74 -32.65
CA THR A 21 17.53 36.00 -31.93
C THR A 21 18.32 34.70 -31.83
N TYR A 22 19.64 34.79 -31.60
CA TYR A 22 20.47 33.58 -31.45
C TYR A 22 19.90 32.57 -30.46
N ASP A 23 19.44 33.05 -29.28
CA ASP A 23 18.88 32.18 -28.23
C ASP A 23 17.56 31.54 -28.66
N SER A 24 16.69 32.27 -29.37
CA SER A 24 15.41 31.71 -29.84
C SER A 24 15.61 30.74 -31.01
N ALA A 25 16.59 30.96 -31.88
CA ALA A 25 16.95 30.03 -32.96
C ALA A 25 17.55 28.75 -32.39
N LYS A 26 18.44 28.87 -31.40
CA LYS A 26 19.03 27.71 -30.72
C LYS A 26 17.96 26.89 -29.99
N ALA A 27 17.09 27.53 -29.23
CA ALA A 27 15.99 26.84 -28.54
C ALA A 27 15.03 26.12 -29.50
N LEU A 28 14.80 26.68 -30.71
CA LEU A 28 13.98 26.03 -31.74
C LEU A 28 14.73 24.84 -32.35
N SER A 29 16.01 24.97 -32.64
CA SER A 29 16.88 23.92 -33.14
C SER A 29 16.93 22.74 -32.15
N ASP A 30 17.16 23.03 -30.86
CA ASP A 30 17.20 22.00 -29.80
C ASP A 30 15.87 21.26 -29.68
N LYS A 31 14.73 21.97 -29.80
CA LYS A 31 13.39 21.34 -29.82
C LYS A 31 13.16 20.44 -31.03
N ILE A 32 13.60 20.89 -32.23
CA ILE A 32 13.47 20.08 -33.45
C ILE A 32 14.37 18.84 -33.36
N ASN A 33 15.60 18.99 -32.91
CA ASN A 33 16.53 17.88 -32.74
C ASN A 33 16.12 16.91 -31.65
N ALA A 34 15.51 17.38 -30.56
CA ALA A 34 14.95 16.54 -29.54
C ALA A 34 13.71 15.72 -30.03
N GLY A 35 13.01 16.21 -31.04
CA GLY A 35 11.91 15.53 -31.71
C GLY A 35 12.31 14.63 -32.87
N SER A 36 13.53 14.75 -33.42
CA SER A 36 14.03 13.92 -34.52
C SER A 36 14.63 12.61 -33.99
N ILE A 37 13.81 11.54 -33.96
CA ILE A 37 14.30 10.20 -33.63
C ILE A 37 14.83 9.57 -34.93
N PRO A 38 16.09 9.07 -34.97
CA PRO A 38 16.74 8.59 -36.20
C PRO A 38 16.23 7.22 -36.68
N PHE A 39 15.15 6.74 -36.15
CA PHE A 39 14.51 5.46 -36.49
C PHE A 39 12.98 5.54 -36.42
N ASP A 40 12.31 4.76 -37.25
CA ASP A 40 10.85 4.70 -37.28
C ASP A 40 10.30 4.07 -35.98
N LEU A 41 9.48 4.85 -35.27
CA LEU A 41 8.75 4.34 -34.12
C LEU A 41 7.51 3.55 -34.60
N LYS A 42 7.51 2.25 -34.34
CA LYS A 42 6.35 1.41 -34.56
C LYS A 42 5.57 1.28 -33.26
N THR A 43 4.35 1.82 -33.25
CA THR A 43 3.46 1.67 -32.09
C THR A 43 3.06 0.19 -31.96
N THR A 44 3.55 -0.48 -30.92
CA THR A 44 3.26 -1.89 -30.66
C THR A 44 2.00 -2.08 -29.80
N SER A 45 1.64 -1.09 -29.00
CA SER A 45 0.41 -1.11 -28.19
C SER A 45 -0.01 0.32 -27.84
N THR A 46 -1.30 0.59 -27.91
CA THR A 46 -1.90 1.86 -27.46
C THR A 46 -3.06 1.54 -26.54
N ASN A 47 -2.91 1.85 -25.25
CA ASN A 47 -4.00 1.79 -24.28
C ASN A 47 -4.48 3.20 -23.98
N ILE A 48 -5.67 3.54 -24.47
CA ILE A 48 -6.36 4.80 -24.16
C ILE A 48 -7.33 4.52 -23.02
N ILE A 49 -7.01 4.99 -21.83
CA ILE A 49 -7.92 4.92 -20.68
C ILE A 49 -8.54 6.31 -20.50
N SER A 50 -9.87 6.37 -20.59
CA SER A 50 -10.60 7.61 -20.35
C SER A 50 -10.39 8.07 -18.91
N PRO A 51 -10.10 9.37 -18.65
CA PRO A 51 -9.96 9.92 -17.30
C PRO A 51 -11.21 9.69 -16.44
N THR A 52 -12.40 9.76 -17.04
CA THR A 52 -13.68 9.53 -16.36
C THR A 52 -13.84 8.09 -15.89
N LEU A 53 -13.33 7.12 -16.65
CA LEU A 53 -13.34 5.71 -16.25
C LEU A 53 -12.41 5.47 -15.04
N GLY A 54 -11.26 6.11 -15.02
CA GLY A 54 -10.30 6.03 -13.90
C GLY A 54 -10.86 6.64 -12.62
N GLU A 55 -11.52 7.78 -12.68
CA GLU A 55 -12.17 8.41 -11.52
C GLU A 55 -13.34 7.57 -11.00
N GLY A 56 -14.16 7.03 -11.87
CA GLY A 56 -15.27 6.14 -11.49
C GLY A 56 -14.76 4.89 -10.77
N ALA A 57 -13.74 4.25 -11.30
CA ALA A 57 -13.13 3.07 -10.70
C ALA A 57 -12.50 3.38 -9.32
N LYS A 58 -11.77 4.49 -9.21
CA LYS A 58 -11.19 4.95 -7.94
C LYS A 58 -12.28 5.18 -6.88
N ASN A 59 -13.32 5.93 -7.20
CA ASN A 59 -14.39 6.24 -6.26
C ASN A 59 -15.16 4.97 -5.84
N ALA A 60 -15.41 4.06 -6.76
CA ALA A 60 -16.04 2.77 -6.45
C ALA A 60 -15.18 1.93 -5.50
N MET A 61 -13.86 1.86 -5.73
CA MET A 61 -12.95 1.11 -4.86
C MET A 61 -12.81 1.72 -3.47
N VAL A 62 -12.71 3.06 -3.37
CA VAL A 62 -12.66 3.74 -2.07
C VAL A 62 -13.96 3.52 -1.29
N LEU A 63 -15.11 3.65 -1.95
CA LEU A 63 -16.41 3.38 -1.32
C LEU A 63 -16.52 1.92 -0.86
N ALA A 64 -16.15 0.97 -1.71
CA ALA A 64 -16.12 -0.44 -1.35
C ALA A 64 -15.19 -0.72 -0.17
N GLY A 65 -14.02 -0.09 -0.12
CA GLY A 65 -13.08 -0.20 1.00
C GLY A 65 -13.66 0.33 2.32
N ILE A 66 -14.35 1.47 2.28
CA ILE A 66 -15.02 2.03 3.46
C ILE A 66 -16.14 1.10 3.95
N ILE A 67 -16.98 0.62 3.04
CA ILE A 67 -18.05 -0.32 3.39
C ILE A 67 -17.48 -1.60 3.99
N ALA A 68 -16.47 -2.20 3.36
CA ALA A 68 -15.79 -3.38 3.85
C ALA A 68 -15.20 -3.15 5.24
N PHE A 69 -14.54 -2.01 5.46
CA PHE A 69 -13.98 -1.65 6.76
C PHE A 69 -15.05 -1.57 7.85
N ILE A 70 -16.19 -0.91 7.58
CA ILE A 70 -17.29 -0.78 8.56
C ILE A 70 -17.87 -2.15 8.91
N VAL A 71 -18.11 -3.00 7.91
CA VAL A 71 -18.64 -4.37 8.12
C VAL A 71 -17.66 -5.20 8.95
N ILE A 72 -16.37 -5.17 8.63
CA ILE A 72 -15.33 -5.89 9.35
C ILE A 72 -15.22 -5.38 10.79
N ALA A 73 -15.16 -4.07 11.00
CA ALA A 73 -15.06 -3.47 12.32
C ALA A 73 -16.27 -3.86 13.19
N ALA A 74 -17.49 -3.78 12.66
CA ALA A 74 -18.70 -4.21 13.35
C ALA A 74 -18.64 -5.69 13.71
N TYR A 75 -18.24 -6.56 12.78
CA TYR A 75 -18.09 -7.99 12.99
C TYR A 75 -17.11 -8.30 14.13
N ILE A 76 -15.91 -7.70 14.12
CA ILE A 76 -14.89 -7.94 15.14
C ILE A 76 -15.35 -7.43 16.51
N ILE A 77 -16.02 -6.29 16.58
CA ILE A 77 -16.54 -5.72 17.84
C ILE A 77 -17.61 -6.63 18.42
N VAL A 78 -18.51 -7.18 17.62
CA VAL A 78 -19.57 -8.06 18.08
C VAL A 78 -19.00 -9.37 18.64
N ILE A 79 -18.03 -9.98 17.94
CA ILE A 79 -17.46 -11.28 18.34
C ILE A 79 -16.46 -11.14 19.49
N TYR A 80 -15.51 -10.20 19.36
CA TYR A 80 -14.38 -10.08 20.31
C TYR A 80 -14.57 -8.96 21.33
N LYS A 81 -15.68 -8.22 21.29
CA LYS A 81 -16.02 -7.16 22.28
C LYS A 81 -14.88 -6.16 22.44
N LEU A 82 -14.26 -6.10 23.64
CA LEU A 82 -13.22 -5.10 23.95
C LEU A 82 -11.95 -5.28 23.10
N PRO A 83 -11.36 -6.47 22.94
CA PRO A 83 -10.30 -6.71 21.98
C PRO A 83 -10.67 -6.28 20.55
N GLY A 84 -11.91 -6.53 20.12
CA GLY A 84 -12.42 -6.12 18.81
C GLY A 84 -12.51 -4.60 18.64
N PHE A 85 -12.93 -3.90 19.68
CA PHE A 85 -12.95 -2.43 19.68
C PHE A 85 -11.54 -1.84 19.56
N VAL A 86 -10.58 -2.37 20.34
CA VAL A 86 -9.17 -1.97 20.26
C VAL A 86 -8.58 -2.29 18.88
N ALA A 87 -8.89 -3.46 18.32
CA ALA A 87 -8.49 -3.85 16.99
C ALA A 87 -9.00 -2.88 15.91
N SER A 88 -10.26 -2.44 16.01
CA SER A 88 -10.84 -1.47 15.07
C SER A 88 -10.10 -0.12 15.10
N ILE A 89 -9.70 0.35 16.28
CA ILE A 89 -8.89 1.58 16.41
C ILE A 89 -7.50 1.36 15.82
N ALA A 90 -6.87 0.21 16.06
CA ALA A 90 -5.58 -0.12 15.50
C ALA A 90 -5.62 -0.18 13.96
N LEU A 91 -6.68 -0.73 13.38
CA LEU A 91 -6.91 -0.76 11.93
C LEU A 91 -7.08 0.65 11.34
N ILE A 92 -7.77 1.56 12.01
CA ILE A 92 -7.85 2.98 11.61
C ILE A 92 -6.44 3.58 11.57
N GLY A 93 -5.64 3.36 12.61
CA GLY A 93 -4.24 3.78 12.66
C GLY A 93 -3.41 3.24 11.52
N GLN A 94 -3.57 1.97 11.17
CA GLN A 94 -2.91 1.32 10.05
C GLN A 94 -3.29 1.97 8.71
N VAL A 95 -4.57 2.24 8.46
CA VAL A 95 -5.05 2.90 7.23
C VAL A 95 -4.48 4.31 7.11
N ILE A 96 -4.58 5.11 8.19
CA ILE A 96 -4.04 6.47 8.21
C ILE A 96 -2.52 6.45 8.00
N GLY A 97 -1.81 5.55 8.68
CA GLY A 97 -0.37 5.36 8.51
C GLY A 97 0.01 4.98 7.08
N SER A 98 -0.76 4.08 6.44
CA SER A 98 -0.55 3.69 5.04
C SER A 98 -0.70 4.88 4.09
N ILE A 99 -1.74 5.68 4.27
CA ILE A 99 -1.96 6.90 3.48
C ILE A 99 -0.82 7.89 3.72
N ALA A 100 -0.39 8.10 4.96
CA ALA A 100 0.72 8.99 5.30
C ALA A 100 2.04 8.56 4.64
N CYS A 101 2.34 7.25 4.61
CA CYS A 101 3.53 6.74 3.91
C CYS A 101 3.46 6.97 2.40
N ILE A 102 2.28 6.77 1.79
CA ILE A 102 2.09 6.93 0.33
C ILE A 102 2.19 8.40 -0.08
N THR A 103 1.65 9.31 0.75
CA THR A 103 1.68 10.75 0.46
C THR A 103 3.03 11.42 0.73
N GLY A 104 4.02 10.67 1.25
CA GLY A 104 5.33 11.22 1.59
C GLY A 104 5.31 12.15 2.82
N PHE A 105 4.31 12.02 3.70
CA PHE A 105 4.18 12.86 4.89
C PHE A 105 5.43 12.86 5.78
N PHE A 106 6.18 11.77 5.83
CA PHE A 106 7.37 11.63 6.66
C PHE A 106 8.64 12.28 6.08
N GLY A 107 8.57 12.97 4.94
CA GLY A 107 9.67 13.75 4.35
C GLY A 107 10.88 12.96 3.84
N ASN A 108 11.15 11.78 4.37
CA ASN A 108 12.22 10.88 3.97
C ASN A 108 11.79 9.81 2.96
N ILE A 109 10.51 9.78 2.63
CA ILE A 109 9.90 8.84 1.69
C ILE A 109 9.28 9.68 0.59
N ASP A 110 9.71 9.46 -0.65
CA ASP A 110 9.17 10.16 -1.82
C ASP A 110 7.68 9.83 -1.97
N SER A 111 6.90 10.86 -2.34
CA SER A 111 5.49 10.68 -2.61
C SER A 111 5.29 9.72 -3.77
N PHE A 112 4.37 8.80 -3.61
CA PHE A 112 4.12 7.73 -4.56
C PHE A 112 2.74 7.89 -5.22
N THR A 113 2.67 7.71 -6.54
CA THR A 113 1.40 7.78 -7.26
C THR A 113 0.53 6.55 -6.95
N LEU A 114 -0.54 6.76 -6.21
CA LEU A 114 -1.48 5.70 -5.86
C LEU A 114 -2.27 5.25 -7.10
N THR A 115 -2.09 4.00 -7.48
CA THR A 115 -2.81 3.37 -8.60
C THR A 115 -3.99 2.55 -8.09
N ILE A 116 -4.88 2.10 -9.02
CA ILE A 116 -5.99 1.21 -8.66
C ILE A 116 -5.50 -0.09 -7.97
N PRO A 117 -4.47 -0.80 -8.48
CA PRO A 117 -3.88 -1.91 -7.74
C PRO A 117 -3.30 -1.51 -6.37
N GLY A 118 -2.76 -0.30 -6.24
CA GLY A 118 -2.28 0.21 -4.95
C GLY A 118 -3.40 0.37 -3.92
N ILE A 119 -4.58 0.85 -4.34
CA ILE A 119 -5.78 0.91 -3.47
C ILE A 119 -6.19 -0.52 -3.06
N ALA A 120 -6.19 -1.46 -4.00
CA ALA A 120 -6.48 -2.87 -3.70
C ALA A 120 -5.47 -3.44 -2.67
N GLY A 121 -4.19 -3.07 -2.76
CA GLY A 121 -3.17 -3.44 -1.78
C GLY A 121 -3.44 -2.91 -0.38
N ILE A 122 -3.94 -1.68 -0.25
CA ILE A 122 -4.37 -1.12 1.04
C ILE A 122 -5.53 -1.94 1.61
N ILE A 123 -6.55 -2.23 0.81
CA ILE A 123 -7.72 -3.02 1.25
C ILE A 123 -7.28 -4.42 1.69
N LEU A 124 -6.38 -5.06 0.93
CA LEU A 124 -5.84 -6.37 1.28
C LEU A 124 -5.02 -6.32 2.58
N SER A 125 -4.24 -5.27 2.80
CA SER A 125 -3.46 -5.10 4.03
C SER A 125 -4.34 -4.90 5.26
N ILE A 126 -5.53 -4.29 5.11
CA ILE A 126 -6.53 -4.19 6.17
C ILE A 126 -7.01 -5.59 6.57
N GLY A 127 -7.30 -6.46 5.59
CA GLY A 127 -7.68 -7.86 5.85
C GLY A 127 -6.63 -8.60 6.68
N MET A 128 -5.35 -8.48 6.30
CA MET A 128 -4.24 -9.08 7.07
C MET A 128 -4.10 -8.48 8.48
N GLY A 129 -4.39 -7.18 8.64
CA GLY A 129 -4.41 -6.51 9.94
C GLY A 129 -5.54 -7.05 10.84
N VAL A 130 -6.68 -7.37 10.25
CA VAL A 130 -7.79 -8.04 10.95
C VAL A 130 -7.36 -9.41 11.45
N ASP A 131 -6.74 -10.23 10.60
CA ASP A 131 -6.31 -11.59 10.96
C ASP A 131 -5.35 -11.58 12.15
N ALA A 132 -4.39 -10.67 12.17
CA ALA A 132 -3.45 -10.50 13.28
C ALA A 132 -4.17 -10.20 14.61
N ASN A 133 -5.16 -9.31 14.57
CA ASN A 133 -5.94 -8.95 15.76
C ASN A 133 -6.88 -10.08 16.20
N VAL A 134 -7.48 -10.80 15.24
CA VAL A 134 -8.35 -11.97 15.51
C VAL A 134 -7.55 -13.09 16.16
N ILE A 135 -6.40 -13.47 15.61
CA ILE A 135 -5.50 -14.46 16.19
C ILE A 135 -5.12 -14.07 17.62
N THR A 136 -4.77 -12.81 17.84
CA THR A 136 -4.42 -12.31 19.16
C THR A 136 -5.58 -12.41 20.14
N ALA A 137 -6.79 -12.00 19.73
CA ALA A 137 -8.00 -12.07 20.56
C ALA A 137 -8.36 -13.51 20.94
N GLU A 138 -8.28 -14.46 19.98
CA GLU A 138 -8.52 -15.88 20.26
C GLU A 138 -7.47 -16.45 21.22
N ARG A 139 -6.19 -16.11 21.08
CA ARG A 139 -5.15 -16.54 22.04
C ARG A 139 -5.39 -15.98 23.44
N ILE A 140 -5.82 -14.73 23.57
CA ILE A 140 -6.18 -14.15 24.88
C ILE A 140 -7.37 -14.91 25.48
N LYS A 141 -8.39 -15.22 24.70
CA LYS A 141 -9.57 -15.97 25.12
C LYS A 141 -9.21 -17.40 25.56
N GLU A 142 -8.33 -18.09 24.81
CA GLU A 142 -7.80 -19.41 25.20
C GLU A 142 -7.09 -19.36 26.56
N GLU A 143 -6.21 -18.39 26.78
CA GLU A 143 -5.48 -18.25 28.06
C GLU A 143 -6.42 -17.92 29.24
N LEU A 144 -7.46 -17.11 28.97
CA LEU A 144 -8.50 -16.85 29.97
C LEU A 144 -9.28 -18.11 30.35
N ASN A 145 -9.64 -18.92 29.35
CA ASN A 145 -10.35 -20.18 29.59
C ASN A 145 -9.48 -21.23 30.29
N ASN A 146 -8.16 -21.15 30.12
CA ASN A 146 -7.17 -21.96 30.87
C ASN A 146 -6.93 -21.46 32.30
N GLY A 147 -7.74 -20.53 32.82
CA GLY A 147 -7.71 -20.09 34.21
C GLY A 147 -6.64 -19.00 34.50
N LYS A 148 -5.96 -18.43 33.50
CA LYS A 148 -5.00 -17.36 33.71
C LYS A 148 -5.69 -16.07 34.18
N THR A 149 -4.97 -15.25 34.92
CA THR A 149 -5.41 -13.88 35.23
C THR A 149 -5.53 -13.05 33.96
N LEU A 150 -6.36 -12.00 33.97
CA LEU A 150 -6.58 -11.16 32.79
C LEU A 150 -5.27 -10.60 32.23
N ASN A 151 -4.41 -10.06 33.07
CA ASN A 151 -3.12 -9.50 32.64
C ASN A 151 -2.18 -10.59 32.11
N GLY A 152 -2.13 -11.76 32.76
CA GLY A 152 -1.35 -12.89 32.28
C GLY A 152 -1.87 -13.45 30.95
N ALA A 153 -3.19 -13.50 30.77
CA ALA A 153 -3.81 -13.92 29.50
C ALA A 153 -3.51 -12.95 28.35
N ILE A 154 -3.55 -11.63 28.59
CA ILE A 154 -3.17 -10.63 27.60
C ILE A 154 -1.70 -10.80 27.21
N GLU A 155 -0.80 -10.89 28.17
CA GLU A 155 0.64 -11.01 27.92
C GLU A 155 0.97 -12.29 27.13
N LEU A 156 0.47 -13.43 27.58
CA LEU A 156 0.70 -14.72 26.93
C LEU A 156 0.00 -14.81 25.57
N GLY A 157 -1.20 -14.24 25.44
CA GLY A 157 -1.93 -14.18 24.20
C GLY A 157 -1.14 -13.47 23.10
N TYR A 158 -0.61 -12.26 23.38
CA TYR A 158 0.24 -11.54 22.44
C TYR A 158 1.54 -12.27 22.15
N LYS A 159 2.17 -12.89 23.14
CA LYS A 159 3.41 -13.65 22.96
C LYS A 159 3.20 -14.84 22.01
N ARG A 160 2.09 -15.58 22.18
CA ARG A 160 1.76 -16.72 21.30
C ARG A 160 1.27 -16.31 19.94
N ALA A 161 0.52 -15.21 19.83
CA ALA A 161 0.06 -14.68 18.56
C ALA A 161 1.21 -14.17 17.70
N TRP A 162 2.28 -13.62 18.30
CA TRP A 162 3.40 -13.04 17.57
C TRP A 162 3.99 -13.97 16.51
N SER A 163 4.33 -15.21 16.89
CA SER A 163 4.91 -16.19 15.96
C SER A 163 3.95 -16.50 14.82
N ALA A 164 2.67 -16.77 15.11
CA ALA A 164 1.68 -17.09 14.09
C ALA A 164 1.44 -15.94 13.12
N VAL A 165 1.38 -14.71 13.63
CA VAL A 165 1.20 -13.51 12.78
C VAL A 165 2.45 -13.24 11.95
N PHE A 166 3.64 -13.41 12.52
CA PHE A 166 4.89 -13.25 11.78
C PHE A 166 5.00 -14.27 10.65
N ASP A 167 4.79 -15.54 10.94
CA ASP A 167 4.89 -16.63 9.97
C ASP A 167 3.86 -16.47 8.83
N GLY A 168 2.63 -16.03 9.14
CA GLY A 168 1.60 -15.75 8.14
C GLY A 168 1.92 -14.56 7.24
N ASN A 169 2.53 -13.50 7.78
CA ASN A 169 2.82 -12.29 7.02
C ASN A 169 4.14 -12.33 6.26
N ILE A 170 5.12 -13.17 6.66
CA ILE A 170 6.43 -13.24 6.00
C ILE A 170 6.30 -13.64 4.51
N THR A 171 5.37 -14.53 4.19
CA THR A 171 5.11 -14.95 2.81
C THR A 171 4.64 -13.76 1.96
N VAL A 172 3.77 -12.92 2.51
CA VAL A 172 3.26 -11.74 1.79
C VAL A 172 4.35 -10.67 1.65
N VAL A 173 5.27 -10.55 2.62
CA VAL A 173 6.47 -9.69 2.50
C VAL A 173 7.31 -10.14 1.30
N PHE A 174 7.58 -11.44 1.14
CA PHE A 174 8.30 -11.94 -0.03
C PHE A 174 7.58 -11.63 -1.33
N VAL A 175 6.26 -11.83 -1.39
CA VAL A 175 5.45 -11.48 -2.57
C VAL A 175 5.55 -9.99 -2.87
N ALA A 176 5.43 -9.13 -1.88
CA ALA A 176 5.54 -7.67 -2.04
C ALA A 176 6.92 -7.26 -2.58
N ILE A 177 8.01 -7.84 -2.05
CA ILE A 177 9.38 -7.59 -2.51
C ILE A 177 9.55 -8.05 -3.97
N ILE A 178 9.03 -9.22 -4.33
CA ILE A 178 9.08 -9.73 -5.71
C ILE A 178 8.31 -8.80 -6.64
N LEU A 179 7.10 -8.37 -6.28
CA LEU A 179 6.31 -7.44 -7.09
C LEU A 179 7.03 -6.10 -7.27
N MET A 180 7.67 -5.58 -6.23
CA MET A 180 8.44 -4.34 -6.29
C MET A 180 9.72 -4.50 -7.12
N GLY A 181 10.40 -5.63 -7.04
CA GLY A 181 11.63 -5.89 -7.79
C GLY A 181 11.38 -6.20 -9.26
N ALA A 182 10.31 -6.96 -9.57
CA ALA A 182 9.99 -7.34 -10.93
C ALA A 182 9.36 -6.21 -11.76
N PHE A 183 8.60 -5.32 -11.12
CA PHE A 183 7.78 -4.30 -11.79
C PHE A 183 8.12 -2.87 -11.35
N GLY A 184 9.17 -2.69 -10.58
CA GLY A 184 9.63 -1.39 -10.10
C GLY A 184 10.63 -0.71 -11.03
N PRO A 185 10.95 0.57 -10.73
CA PRO A 185 12.04 1.28 -11.37
C PRO A 185 13.37 0.53 -11.16
N THR A 186 14.21 0.52 -12.19
CA THR A 186 15.51 -0.19 -12.15
C THR A 186 16.49 0.40 -11.14
N ASP A 187 16.32 1.65 -10.78
CA ASP A 187 17.08 2.40 -9.78
C ASP A 187 16.54 2.22 -8.35
N SER A 188 15.40 1.54 -8.17
CA SER A 188 14.91 1.21 -6.85
C SER A 188 15.77 0.15 -6.16
N VAL A 189 15.83 0.20 -4.80
CA VAL A 189 16.61 -0.76 -4.01
C VAL A 189 16.23 -2.22 -4.33
N PHE A 190 14.94 -2.50 -4.46
CA PHE A 190 14.43 -3.83 -4.79
C PHE A 190 14.66 -4.21 -6.25
N GLY A 191 14.56 -3.24 -7.18
CA GLY A 191 14.89 -3.41 -8.59
C GLY A 191 16.36 -3.79 -8.77
N THR A 192 17.27 -3.08 -8.09
CA THR A 192 18.71 -3.36 -8.14
C THR A 192 19.07 -4.70 -7.53
N LEU A 193 18.48 -5.04 -6.38
CA LEU A 193 18.74 -6.30 -5.67
C LEU A 193 18.26 -7.52 -6.47
N LEU A 194 17.13 -7.42 -7.13
CA LEU A 194 16.49 -8.52 -7.86
C LEU A 194 16.77 -8.48 -9.37
N SER A 195 17.52 -7.47 -9.85
CA SER A 195 17.88 -7.33 -11.28
C SER A 195 18.51 -8.60 -11.88
N PRO A 196 19.40 -9.37 -11.19
CA PRO A 196 19.95 -10.59 -11.76
C PRO A 196 18.90 -11.66 -12.08
N VAL A 197 17.80 -11.67 -11.32
CA VAL A 197 16.71 -12.66 -11.51
C VAL A 197 15.72 -12.18 -12.57
N PHE A 198 15.38 -10.88 -12.58
CA PHE A 198 14.33 -10.33 -13.43
C PHE A 198 14.82 -9.68 -14.73
N SER A 199 16.13 -9.49 -14.91
CA SER A 199 16.70 -8.98 -16.17
C SER A 199 16.31 -9.79 -17.41
N VAL A 200 16.01 -11.08 -17.21
CA VAL A 200 15.56 -11.99 -18.27
C VAL A 200 14.17 -11.61 -18.83
N PHE A 201 13.32 -10.96 -18.03
CA PHE A 201 11.94 -10.61 -18.42
C PHE A 201 11.84 -9.25 -19.13
N GLY A 202 12.94 -8.52 -19.27
CA GLY A 202 12.98 -7.20 -19.91
C GLY A 202 12.44 -6.08 -19.01
N ALA A 203 12.54 -4.83 -19.50
CA ALA A 203 12.03 -3.67 -18.77
C ALA A 203 10.50 -3.74 -18.68
N SER A 204 9.98 -3.87 -17.47
CA SER A 204 8.53 -3.88 -17.24
C SER A 204 7.99 -2.45 -17.20
N THR A 205 6.90 -2.21 -17.94
CA THR A 205 6.21 -0.90 -18.02
C THR A 205 5.23 -0.66 -16.87
N ALA A 206 5.26 -1.48 -15.84
CA ALA A 206 4.10 -1.57 -14.97
C ALA A 206 4.33 -0.97 -13.57
N GLY A 207 4.57 0.32 -13.47
CA GLY A 207 4.49 1.08 -12.21
C GLY A 207 3.19 0.87 -11.41
N THR A 208 2.14 0.36 -12.06
CA THR A 208 0.87 -0.02 -11.43
C THR A 208 0.99 -1.23 -10.51
N ILE A 209 1.75 -2.26 -10.90
CA ILE A 209 1.98 -3.47 -10.09
C ILE A 209 2.98 -3.18 -8.96
N TYR A 210 3.97 -2.34 -9.22
CA TYR A 210 4.86 -1.82 -8.18
C TYR A 210 4.08 -1.17 -7.04
N SER A 211 3.06 -0.36 -7.38
CA SER A 211 2.17 0.27 -6.42
C SER A 211 1.49 -0.74 -5.48
N LEU A 212 1.04 -1.87 -6.03
CA LEU A 212 0.46 -2.96 -5.23
C LEU A 212 1.50 -3.54 -4.25
N GLY A 213 2.71 -3.86 -4.72
CA GLY A 213 3.78 -4.37 -3.88
C GLY A 213 4.16 -3.42 -2.75
N TYR A 214 4.30 -2.12 -3.08
CA TYR A 214 4.63 -1.08 -2.12
C TYR A 214 3.57 -0.93 -1.03
N THR A 215 2.29 -0.83 -1.41
CA THR A 215 1.19 -0.67 -0.45
C THR A 215 1.00 -1.91 0.43
N LEU A 216 1.24 -3.12 -0.10
CA LEU A 216 1.26 -4.35 0.68
C LEU A 216 2.39 -4.34 1.71
N LEU A 217 3.62 -4.01 1.29
CA LEU A 217 4.78 -3.98 2.19
C LEU A 217 4.56 -2.97 3.32
N VAL A 218 4.17 -1.75 2.99
CA VAL A 218 3.87 -0.70 3.97
C VAL A 218 2.74 -1.15 4.90
N GLY A 219 1.67 -1.73 4.35
CA GLY A 219 0.53 -2.22 5.12
C GLY A 219 0.91 -3.30 6.13
N ILE A 220 1.79 -4.24 5.76
CA ILE A 220 2.28 -5.28 6.66
C ILE A 220 3.15 -4.68 7.77
N LEU A 221 4.08 -3.78 7.44
CA LEU A 221 4.91 -3.12 8.45
C LEU A 221 4.05 -2.36 9.46
N LEU A 222 3.05 -1.62 8.98
CA LEU A 222 2.12 -0.91 9.85
C LEU A 222 1.19 -1.85 10.63
N ASN A 223 0.88 -3.02 10.10
CA ASN A 223 0.15 -4.05 10.85
C ASN A 223 0.95 -4.51 12.08
N PHE A 224 2.25 -4.73 11.98
CA PHE A 224 3.06 -5.04 13.17
C PHE A 224 3.06 -3.89 14.17
N VAL A 225 3.13 -2.64 13.70
CA VAL A 225 3.14 -1.46 14.58
C VAL A 225 1.77 -1.26 15.23
N PHE A 226 0.70 -1.16 14.46
CA PHE A 226 -0.64 -0.84 14.96
C PHE A 226 -1.38 -2.09 15.44
N GLY A 227 -1.38 -3.17 14.65
CA GLY A 227 -2.13 -4.38 14.93
C GLY A 227 -1.58 -5.18 16.12
N ILE A 228 -0.28 -5.17 16.35
CA ILE A 228 0.32 -5.93 17.45
C ILE A 228 0.82 -5.00 18.55
N PHE A 229 1.72 -4.07 18.25
CA PHE A 229 2.36 -3.26 19.27
C PHE A 229 1.41 -2.25 19.90
N CYS A 230 0.76 -1.39 19.11
CA CYS A 230 -0.18 -0.39 19.63
C CYS A 230 -1.42 -1.05 20.26
N SER A 231 -1.99 -2.08 19.65
CA SER A 231 -3.14 -2.81 20.18
C SER A 231 -2.81 -3.45 21.53
N ARG A 232 -1.61 -4.03 21.70
CA ARG A 232 -1.13 -4.55 22.98
C ARG A 232 -1.07 -3.47 24.06
N LEU A 233 -0.48 -2.32 23.76
CA LEU A 233 -0.39 -1.20 24.70
C LEU A 233 -1.77 -0.69 25.10
N MET A 234 -2.67 -0.52 24.13
CA MET A 234 -4.04 -0.07 24.38
C MET A 234 -4.81 -1.06 25.24
N LEU A 235 -4.78 -2.36 24.89
CA LEU A 235 -5.51 -3.39 25.64
C LEU A 235 -4.96 -3.57 27.05
N SER A 236 -3.63 -3.55 27.20
CA SER A 236 -2.96 -3.60 28.51
C SER A 236 -3.29 -2.38 29.37
N SER A 237 -3.39 -1.20 28.79
CA SER A 237 -3.79 0.03 29.50
C SER A 237 -5.26 -0.02 29.91
N LEU A 238 -6.16 -0.43 29.00
CA LEU A 238 -7.59 -0.56 29.29
C LEU A 238 -7.88 -1.60 30.38
N SER A 239 -7.12 -2.71 30.43
CA SER A 239 -7.28 -3.76 31.44
C SER A 239 -7.02 -3.28 32.87
N LYS A 240 -6.33 -2.14 33.07
CA LYS A 240 -6.07 -1.53 34.40
C LYS A 240 -7.30 -0.81 34.96
N PHE A 241 -8.24 -0.38 34.12
CA PHE A 241 -9.44 0.33 34.59
C PHE A 241 -10.47 -0.68 35.12
N LYS A 242 -11.07 -0.38 36.27
CA LYS A 242 -12.08 -1.24 36.95
C LYS A 242 -13.25 -1.62 36.05
N CYS A 243 -13.71 -0.69 35.18
CA CYS A 243 -14.83 -0.94 34.27
C CYS A 243 -14.53 -2.03 33.23
N PHE A 244 -13.27 -2.16 32.79
CA PHE A 244 -12.84 -3.08 31.73
C PHE A 244 -12.18 -4.36 32.26
N LYS A 245 -12.14 -4.56 33.56
CA LYS A 245 -11.49 -5.73 34.19
C LYS A 245 -12.33 -7.02 34.11
N LYS A 246 -13.55 -6.95 33.56
CA LYS A 246 -14.46 -8.10 33.47
C LYS A 246 -13.99 -9.08 32.38
N ARG A 247 -13.74 -10.34 32.77
CA ARG A 247 -13.30 -11.43 31.84
C ARG A 247 -14.24 -11.62 30.66
N LYS A 248 -15.55 -11.43 30.87
CA LYS A 248 -16.61 -11.53 29.85
C LYS A 248 -16.41 -10.55 28.66
N LEU A 249 -15.75 -9.41 28.91
CA LEU A 249 -15.44 -8.43 27.85
C LEU A 249 -14.31 -8.91 26.91
N TYR A 250 -13.54 -9.89 27.32
CA TYR A 250 -12.46 -10.50 26.56
C TYR A 250 -12.81 -11.91 26.04
N GLY A 251 -14.07 -12.31 26.12
CA GLY A 251 -14.54 -13.62 25.66
C GLY A 251 -14.24 -14.79 26.61
N GLY A 252 -13.73 -14.53 27.82
CA GLY A 252 -13.53 -15.56 28.83
C GLY A 252 -14.86 -15.99 29.48
N ALA A 253 -14.96 -17.26 29.88
CA ALA A 253 -16.07 -17.77 30.67
C ALA A 253 -16.14 -17.09 32.06
N GLU A 254 -17.34 -16.89 32.59
CA GLU A 254 -17.50 -16.49 33.99
C GLU A 254 -17.08 -17.67 34.87
N ILE A 255 -16.07 -17.46 35.68
CA ILE A 255 -15.80 -18.39 36.80
C ILE A 255 -16.75 -17.94 37.88
N ASN A 256 -17.79 -18.72 38.17
CA ASN A 256 -18.57 -18.55 39.37
C ASN A 256 -17.63 -18.84 40.55
N GLU A 257 -17.16 -17.77 41.21
CA GLU A 257 -16.57 -17.84 42.54
C GLU A 257 -17.64 -18.03 43.60
#